data_281b667527693723ada29614107e3dd1
#
_entry.id   281b667527693723ada29614107e3dd1
#
_cell.length_a   1.000
_cell.length_b   1.000
_cell.length_c   1.000
_cell.angle_alpha   90.00
_cell.angle_beta   90.00
_cell.angle_gamma   90.00
#
_symmetry.space_group_name_H-M   'P 1'
#
loop_
_entity.id
_entity.type
_entity.pdbx_description
1 polymer ?
#
loop_
_entity_poly.entity_id
_entity_poly.type
_entity_poly.pdbx_seq_one_letter_code
_entity_poly.pdbx_strand_id
1 'polypeptide(L)'
;MKLTYGVKDRPPFKKNLVFAFQQMIAIMAATLLVPILVSMTGLYCDPAAAFFGAGAGSIVYLLFTKFKSPVFLGSSFTFLGALQAAATQNYGYWGLIIGVGFAGLVYVVIAIVIKFVGSAWIKKLLPHVIIGPVLAIIGLSLSGTAGSWMMTNGGSTYNLWYIFVGLFTFVAIVLASVKGKGMAKLIPFIIGIGSGLVLAMIITGFGYINDSAFCKGMRIVDFTPIINCFKPLKFTSFFDLPKFSFLQAIKTNGQYTLDGAAIGNLALLFVPIAVVELAQHISDHEN
;
A
#
# COMPACT_ATOMS: atom_id res chain seq x y z
N MET A 1 17.27 6.92 -19.79
CA MET A 1 16.62 8.23 -19.48
C MET A 1 17.66 9.12 -18.80
N LYS A 2 17.89 10.37 -19.27
CA LYS A 2 18.89 11.25 -18.64
C LYS A 2 18.28 11.81 -17.35
N LEU A 3 18.83 11.44 -16.21
CA LEU A 3 18.37 11.96 -14.91
C LEU A 3 18.61 13.47 -14.86
N THR A 4 17.62 14.23 -14.41
CA THR A 4 17.74 15.69 -14.25
C THR A 4 18.63 16.04 -13.06
N TYR A 5 18.63 15.21 -12.04
CA TYR A 5 19.50 15.29 -10.86
C TYR A 5 19.98 13.89 -10.47
N GLY A 6 21.25 13.77 -10.15
CA GLY A 6 21.85 12.53 -9.62
C GLY A 6 21.71 12.47 -8.10
N VAL A 7 22.07 11.31 -7.52
CA VAL A 7 21.97 11.07 -6.06
C VAL A 7 22.78 12.06 -5.21
N LYS A 8 23.86 12.61 -5.78
CA LYS A 8 24.74 13.59 -5.09
C LYS A 8 24.32 15.05 -5.31
N ASP A 9 23.39 15.29 -6.24
CA ASP A 9 22.97 16.64 -6.55
C ASP A 9 22.02 17.17 -5.47
N ARG A 10 22.12 18.45 -5.18
CA ARG A 10 21.25 19.15 -4.22
C ARG A 10 20.42 20.19 -4.97
N PRO A 11 19.19 19.81 -5.40
CA PRO A 11 18.29 20.77 -6.03
C PRO A 11 17.96 21.95 -5.09
N PRO A 12 17.61 23.13 -5.63
CA PRO A 12 17.13 24.25 -4.81
C PRO A 12 15.92 23.83 -3.97
N PHE A 13 15.79 24.40 -2.75
CA PHE A 13 14.75 24.04 -1.77
C PHE A 13 13.33 24.00 -2.36
N LYS A 14 12.96 24.97 -3.22
CA LYS A 14 11.66 25.02 -3.87
C LYS A 14 11.40 23.78 -4.76
N LYS A 15 12.41 23.32 -5.49
CA LYS A 15 12.30 22.11 -6.33
C LYS A 15 12.24 20.85 -5.48
N ASN A 16 13.02 20.78 -4.39
CA ASN A 16 12.96 19.68 -3.43
C ASN A 16 11.57 19.54 -2.82
N LEU A 17 10.93 20.66 -2.46
CA LEU A 17 9.57 20.64 -1.90
C LEU A 17 8.56 20.08 -2.91
N VAL A 18 8.67 20.48 -4.18
CA VAL A 18 7.80 19.96 -5.26
C VAL A 18 8.03 18.46 -5.46
N PHE A 19 9.29 18.00 -5.48
CA PHE A 19 9.61 16.58 -5.63
C PHE A 19 9.14 15.77 -4.42
N ALA A 20 9.32 16.27 -3.20
CA ALA A 20 8.84 15.64 -1.98
C ALA A 20 7.31 15.49 -1.98
N PHE A 21 6.59 16.54 -2.35
CA PHE A 21 5.13 16.52 -2.46
C PHE A 21 4.67 15.54 -3.56
N GLN A 22 5.32 15.58 -4.72
CA GLN A 22 5.04 14.62 -5.81
C GLN A 22 5.26 13.17 -5.37
N GLN A 23 6.37 12.88 -4.70
CA GLN A 23 6.68 11.53 -4.23
C GLN A 23 5.69 11.08 -3.15
N MET A 24 5.36 11.96 -2.21
CA MET A 24 4.36 11.69 -1.19
C MET A 24 3.01 11.28 -1.80
N ILE A 25 2.53 12.04 -2.78
CA ILE A 25 1.26 11.72 -3.44
C ILE A 25 1.37 10.41 -4.25
N ALA A 26 2.49 10.17 -4.94
CA ALA A 26 2.68 8.96 -5.74
C ALA A 26 2.59 7.67 -4.89
N ILE A 27 3.11 7.70 -3.66
CA ILE A 27 3.15 6.53 -2.77
C ILE A 27 1.90 6.45 -1.88
N MET A 28 1.18 7.55 -1.72
CA MET A 28 0.02 7.65 -0.83
C MET A 28 -1.02 6.56 -1.11
N ALA A 29 -1.35 6.33 -2.37
CA ALA A 29 -2.37 5.35 -2.76
C ALA A 29 -1.99 3.91 -2.32
N ALA A 30 -0.73 3.51 -2.54
CA ALA A 30 -0.23 2.19 -2.17
C ALA A 30 -0.18 2.03 -0.64
N THR A 31 0.29 3.07 0.07
CA THR A 31 0.42 3.02 1.54
C THR A 31 -0.94 2.97 2.23
N LEU A 32 -1.98 3.62 1.67
CA LEU A 32 -3.35 3.57 2.20
C LEU A 32 -4.03 2.22 1.95
N LEU A 33 -3.78 1.62 0.80
CA LEU A 33 -4.58 0.47 0.35
C LEU A 33 -4.34 -0.77 1.21
N VAL A 34 -3.11 -1.05 1.63
CA VAL A 34 -2.80 -2.23 2.45
C VAL A 34 -3.54 -2.24 3.79
N PRO A 35 -3.50 -1.18 4.64
CA PRO A 35 -4.25 -1.18 5.89
C PRO A 35 -5.77 -1.22 5.68
N ILE A 36 -6.29 -0.62 4.61
CA ILE A 36 -7.71 -0.69 4.26
C ILE A 36 -8.10 -2.14 3.94
N LEU A 37 -7.33 -2.83 3.08
CA LEU A 37 -7.60 -4.22 2.69
C LEU A 37 -7.47 -5.20 3.87
N VAL A 38 -6.54 -4.96 4.78
CA VAL A 38 -6.45 -5.76 6.03
C VAL A 38 -7.63 -5.46 6.94
N SER A 39 -8.06 -4.19 7.05
CA SER A 39 -9.21 -3.82 7.90
C SER A 39 -10.51 -4.52 7.47
N MET A 40 -10.66 -4.88 6.22
CA MET A 40 -11.84 -5.61 5.72
C MET A 40 -11.95 -7.05 6.25
N THR A 41 -10.87 -7.61 6.77
CA THR A 41 -10.90 -8.93 7.43
C THR A 41 -11.46 -8.88 8.85
N GLY A 42 -11.87 -7.69 9.33
CA GLY A 42 -12.45 -7.48 10.65
C GLY A 42 -11.47 -6.92 11.69
N LEU A 43 -10.16 -6.88 11.38
CA LEU A 43 -9.15 -6.31 12.27
C LEU A 43 -8.75 -4.91 11.79
N TYR A 44 -9.29 -3.88 12.42
CA TYR A 44 -9.07 -2.49 12.00
C TYR A 44 -7.60 -2.08 12.04
N CYS A 45 -7.05 -1.72 10.92
CA CYS A 45 -5.71 -1.15 10.77
C CYS A 45 -5.81 0.31 10.32
N ASP A 46 -5.30 1.23 11.13
CA ASP A 46 -5.39 2.65 10.87
C ASP A 46 -4.45 3.08 9.73
N PRO A 47 -4.97 3.63 8.62
CA PRO A 47 -4.14 4.16 7.53
C PRO A 47 -3.20 5.28 7.97
N ALA A 48 -3.59 6.10 8.96
CA ALA A 48 -2.74 7.15 9.50
C ALA A 48 -1.50 6.57 10.20
N ALA A 49 -1.67 5.45 10.93
CA ALA A 49 -0.55 4.73 11.53
C ALA A 49 0.41 4.15 10.48
N ALA A 50 -0.12 3.69 9.35
CA ALA A 50 0.70 3.19 8.23
C ALA A 50 1.55 4.31 7.61
N PHE A 51 0.99 5.51 7.41
CA PHE A 51 1.76 6.67 6.94
C PHE A 51 2.83 7.09 7.92
N PHE A 52 2.49 7.16 9.21
CA PHE A 52 3.47 7.46 10.23
C PHE A 52 4.62 6.44 10.24
N GLY A 53 4.28 5.15 10.17
CA GLY A 53 5.26 4.07 10.10
C GLY A 53 6.14 4.14 8.85
N ALA A 54 5.56 4.43 7.68
CA ALA A 54 6.28 4.62 6.43
C ALA A 54 7.26 5.80 6.52
N GLY A 55 6.82 6.93 7.08
CA GLY A 55 7.68 8.11 7.28
C GLY A 55 8.81 7.85 8.27
N ALA A 56 8.49 7.31 9.44
CA ALA A 56 9.47 6.97 10.47
C ALA A 56 10.49 5.93 9.97
N GLY A 57 10.01 4.86 9.31
CA GLY A 57 10.87 3.83 8.73
C GLY A 57 11.79 4.39 7.66
N SER A 58 11.30 5.28 6.79
CA SER A 58 12.12 5.94 5.76
C SER A 58 13.20 6.82 6.37
N ILE A 59 12.89 7.57 7.43
CA ILE A 59 13.88 8.39 8.15
C ILE A 59 14.95 7.51 8.78
N VAL A 60 14.56 6.44 9.47
CA VAL A 60 15.49 5.49 10.08
C VAL A 60 16.40 4.87 9.01
N TYR A 61 15.83 4.43 7.90
CA TYR A 61 16.59 3.89 6.77
C TYR A 61 17.62 4.89 6.23
N LEU A 62 17.21 6.14 6.01
CA LEU A 62 18.09 7.21 5.52
C LEU A 62 19.24 7.49 6.50
N LEU A 63 19.00 7.46 7.80
CA LEU A 63 20.02 7.63 8.82
C LEU A 63 21.05 6.49 8.77
N PHE A 64 20.62 5.23 8.68
CA PHE A 64 21.50 4.07 8.58
C PHE A 64 22.31 4.06 7.28
N THR A 65 21.72 4.48 6.16
CA THR A 65 22.40 4.56 4.86
C THR A 65 23.21 5.84 4.69
N LYS A 66 23.26 6.72 5.72
CA LYS A 66 23.94 8.01 5.68
C LYS A 66 23.54 8.86 4.46
N PHE A 67 22.25 8.83 4.11
CA PHE A 67 21.66 9.52 2.97
C PHE A 67 22.27 9.13 1.60
N LYS A 68 22.89 7.97 1.49
CA LYS A 68 23.48 7.48 0.23
C LYS A 68 22.48 6.76 -0.67
N SER A 69 21.39 6.26 -0.10
CA SER A 69 20.33 5.56 -0.83
C SER A 69 18.98 6.25 -0.55
N PRO A 70 18.49 7.09 -1.47
CA PRO A 70 17.22 7.80 -1.30
C PRO A 70 16.04 6.87 -1.65
N VAL A 71 15.68 6.01 -0.70
CA VAL A 71 14.53 5.09 -0.82
C VAL A 71 13.44 5.52 0.15
N PHE A 72 12.20 5.50 -0.31
CA PHE A 72 11.02 5.64 0.54
C PHE A 72 10.48 4.26 0.86
N LEU A 73 10.26 3.99 2.15
CA LEU A 73 9.63 2.76 2.61
C LEU A 73 8.13 2.97 2.73
N GLY A 74 7.36 2.10 2.08
CA GLY A 74 5.90 2.12 2.12
C GLY A 74 5.34 0.75 2.48
N SER A 75 4.00 0.62 2.47
CA SER A 75 3.35 -0.66 2.67
C SER A 75 3.57 -1.57 1.46
N SER A 76 4.00 -2.81 1.71
CA SER A 76 4.21 -3.81 0.65
C SER A 76 2.95 -4.63 0.39
N PHE A 77 2.55 -4.72 -0.87
CA PHE A 77 1.48 -5.60 -1.32
C PHE A 77 1.84 -7.08 -1.25
N THR A 78 3.11 -7.42 -1.29
CA THR A 78 3.60 -8.79 -1.20
C THR A 78 3.18 -9.44 0.11
N PHE A 79 3.17 -8.68 1.21
CA PHE A 79 2.74 -9.17 2.52
C PHE A 79 1.22 -9.16 2.72
N LEU A 80 0.43 -8.60 1.81
CA LEU A 80 -1.01 -8.43 1.99
C LEU A 80 -1.72 -9.75 2.31
N GLY A 81 -1.42 -10.81 1.55
CA GLY A 81 -2.03 -12.13 1.78
C GLY A 81 -1.71 -12.71 3.16
N ALA A 82 -0.44 -12.56 3.62
CA ALA A 82 -0.05 -13.02 4.95
C ALA A 82 -0.68 -12.19 6.06
N LEU A 83 -0.78 -10.86 5.87
CA LEU A 83 -1.45 -9.97 6.84
C LEU A 83 -2.94 -10.28 6.95
N GLN A 84 -3.63 -10.51 5.83
CA GLN A 84 -5.03 -10.91 5.82
C GLN A 84 -5.24 -12.28 6.46
N ALA A 85 -4.39 -13.27 6.14
CA ALA A 85 -4.44 -14.58 6.75
C ALA A 85 -4.21 -14.51 8.28
N ALA A 86 -3.23 -13.74 8.73
CA ALA A 86 -2.99 -13.54 10.16
C ALA A 86 -4.15 -12.83 10.86
N ALA A 87 -4.80 -11.88 10.20
CA ALA A 87 -5.96 -11.18 10.74
C ALA A 87 -7.20 -12.08 10.85
N THR A 88 -7.42 -12.99 9.88
CA THR A 88 -8.59 -13.89 9.86
C THR A 88 -8.43 -15.11 10.76
N GLN A 89 -7.21 -15.57 11.07
CA GLN A 89 -6.93 -16.75 11.87
C GLN A 89 -7.01 -16.50 13.39
N ASN A 90 -7.65 -15.42 13.82
CA ASN A 90 -7.84 -15.07 15.23
C ASN A 90 -6.54 -14.84 16.04
N TYR A 91 -5.46 -14.43 15.36
CA TYR A 91 -4.20 -14.07 16.03
C TYR A 91 -4.16 -12.60 16.45
N GLY A 92 -5.13 -11.81 16.03
CA GLY A 92 -5.28 -10.40 16.38
C GLY A 92 -4.10 -9.52 15.98
N TYR A 93 -3.97 -8.40 16.66
CA TYR A 93 -2.86 -7.45 16.39
C TYR A 93 -1.48 -8.03 16.73
N TRP A 94 -1.38 -8.90 17.75
CA TRP A 94 -0.13 -9.58 18.08
C TRP A 94 0.34 -10.50 16.95
N GLY A 95 -0.59 -11.18 16.26
CA GLY A 95 -0.28 -11.99 15.09
C GLY A 95 0.33 -11.17 13.97
N LEU A 96 -0.21 -9.98 13.69
CA LEU A 96 0.36 -9.07 12.69
C LEU A 96 1.78 -8.63 13.07
N ILE A 97 1.98 -8.21 14.34
CA ILE A 97 3.27 -7.72 14.82
C ILE A 97 4.34 -8.83 14.80
N ILE A 98 4.01 -10.01 15.29
CA ILE A 98 4.93 -11.16 15.33
C ILE A 98 5.25 -11.62 13.91
N GLY A 99 4.25 -11.69 13.01
CA GLY A 99 4.46 -12.05 11.61
C GLY A 99 5.42 -11.10 10.90
N VAL A 100 5.22 -9.79 11.02
CA VAL A 100 6.15 -8.79 10.48
C VAL A 100 7.51 -8.87 11.17
N GLY A 101 7.55 -9.20 12.47
CA GLY A 101 8.79 -9.46 13.21
C GLY A 101 9.60 -10.61 12.61
N PHE A 102 8.95 -11.72 12.22
CA PHE A 102 9.61 -12.81 11.49
C PHE A 102 10.18 -12.36 10.15
N ALA A 103 9.44 -11.55 9.38
CA ALA A 103 9.96 -10.98 8.15
C ALA A 103 11.22 -10.14 8.41
N GLY A 104 11.22 -9.30 9.45
CA GLY A 104 12.40 -8.53 9.86
C GLY A 104 13.58 -9.41 10.25
N LEU A 105 13.35 -10.51 10.97
CA LEU A 105 14.40 -11.47 11.35
C LEU A 105 15.05 -12.12 10.11
N VAL A 106 14.28 -12.42 9.07
CA VAL A 106 14.84 -12.93 7.80
C VAL A 106 15.85 -11.96 7.22
N TYR A 107 15.54 -10.66 7.19
CA TYR A 107 16.48 -9.65 6.70
C TYR A 107 17.75 -9.56 7.56
N VAL A 108 17.61 -9.68 8.88
CA VAL A 108 18.76 -9.69 9.79
C VAL A 108 19.65 -10.90 9.52
N VAL A 109 19.07 -12.11 9.39
CA VAL A 109 19.81 -13.34 9.08
C VAL A 109 20.54 -13.20 7.74
N ILE A 110 19.87 -12.73 6.71
CA ILE A 110 20.47 -12.52 5.39
C ILE A 110 21.59 -11.48 5.45
N ALA A 111 21.39 -10.38 6.19
CA ALA A 111 22.43 -9.36 6.36
C ALA A 111 23.69 -9.93 7.06
N ILE A 112 23.52 -10.81 8.05
CA ILE A 112 24.61 -11.51 8.71
C ILE A 112 25.33 -12.42 7.72
N VAL A 113 24.60 -13.21 6.94
CA VAL A 113 25.19 -14.10 5.91
C VAL A 113 25.96 -13.27 4.88
N ILE A 114 25.42 -12.15 4.40
CA ILE A 114 26.11 -11.26 3.45
C ILE A 114 27.40 -10.72 4.05
N LYS A 115 27.40 -10.39 5.33
CA LYS A 115 28.60 -9.89 6.02
C LYS A 115 29.74 -10.90 6.03
N PHE A 116 29.46 -12.20 6.15
CA PHE A 116 30.48 -13.25 6.22
C PHE A 116 30.81 -13.88 4.87
N VAL A 117 29.84 -14.05 3.99
CA VAL A 117 29.98 -14.78 2.71
C VAL A 117 30.08 -13.81 1.51
N GLY A 118 29.69 -12.55 1.71
CA GLY A 118 29.59 -11.56 0.63
C GLY A 118 28.25 -11.62 -0.12
N SER A 119 28.03 -10.71 -1.06
CA SER A 119 26.74 -10.56 -1.79
C SER A 119 26.66 -11.36 -3.10
N ALA A 120 27.78 -11.96 -3.56
CA ALA A 120 27.84 -12.58 -4.89
C ALA A 120 26.88 -13.77 -5.07
N TRP A 121 26.56 -14.50 -4.00
CA TRP A 121 25.63 -15.64 -4.04
C TRP A 121 24.18 -15.21 -4.27
N ILE A 122 23.79 -14.01 -3.82
CA ILE A 122 22.43 -13.48 -3.97
C ILE A 122 22.10 -13.28 -5.45
N LYS A 123 23.04 -12.72 -6.23
CA LYS A 123 22.88 -12.53 -7.67
C LYS A 123 22.74 -13.85 -8.44
N LYS A 124 23.32 -14.93 -7.90
CA LYS A 124 23.16 -16.28 -8.46
C LYS A 124 21.84 -16.92 -8.06
N LEU A 125 21.35 -16.63 -6.84
CA LEU A 125 20.11 -17.19 -6.32
C LEU A 125 18.88 -16.50 -6.92
N LEU A 126 18.97 -15.20 -7.16
CA LEU A 126 17.87 -14.34 -7.62
C LEU A 126 18.21 -13.66 -8.96
N PRO A 127 18.33 -14.44 -10.05
CA PRO A 127 18.52 -13.85 -11.38
C PRO A 127 17.23 -13.13 -11.80
N HIS A 128 17.36 -12.09 -12.64
CA HIS A 128 16.24 -11.29 -13.15
C HIS A 128 15.10 -12.12 -13.77
N VAL A 129 15.43 -13.31 -14.31
CA VAL A 129 14.45 -14.26 -14.86
C VAL A 129 13.43 -14.73 -13.81
N ILE A 130 13.81 -14.80 -12.53
CA ILE A 130 12.91 -15.23 -11.45
C ILE A 130 12.03 -14.06 -10.98
N ILE A 131 12.57 -12.85 -10.96
CA ILE A 131 11.89 -11.66 -10.43
C ILE A 131 10.64 -11.31 -11.25
N GLY A 132 10.74 -11.37 -12.58
CA GLY A 132 9.61 -11.09 -13.48
C GLY A 132 8.37 -11.97 -13.20
N PRO A 133 8.50 -13.30 -13.22
CA PRO A 133 7.39 -14.21 -12.84
C PRO A 133 6.85 -13.99 -11.44
N VAL A 134 7.72 -13.69 -10.45
CA VAL A 134 7.27 -13.40 -9.08
C VAL A 134 6.37 -12.18 -9.04
N LEU A 135 6.77 -11.07 -9.67
CA LEU A 135 5.95 -9.86 -9.76
C LEU A 135 4.63 -10.11 -10.51
N ALA A 136 4.66 -10.92 -11.57
CA ALA A 136 3.46 -11.31 -12.29
C ALA A 136 2.49 -12.11 -11.40
N ILE A 137 3.00 -13.05 -10.60
CA ILE A 137 2.19 -13.85 -9.67
C ILE A 137 1.57 -12.96 -8.59
N ILE A 138 2.32 -12.00 -8.03
CA ILE A 138 1.78 -11.03 -7.06
C ILE A 138 0.64 -10.24 -7.70
N GLY A 139 0.83 -9.70 -8.91
CA GLY A 139 -0.21 -8.97 -9.63
C GLY A 139 -1.46 -9.83 -9.91
N LEU A 140 -1.26 -11.06 -10.34
CA LEU A 140 -2.36 -12.02 -10.58
C LEU A 140 -3.11 -12.39 -9.29
N SER A 141 -2.41 -12.58 -8.18
CA SER A 141 -3.04 -12.90 -6.90
C SER A 141 -3.95 -11.77 -6.40
N LEU A 142 -3.59 -10.52 -6.68
CA LEU A 142 -4.37 -9.34 -6.32
C LEU A 142 -5.52 -9.04 -7.31
N SER A 143 -5.45 -9.61 -8.52
CA SER A 143 -6.45 -9.34 -9.56
C SER A 143 -7.87 -9.77 -9.16
N GLY A 144 -8.00 -10.88 -8.42
CA GLY A 144 -9.28 -11.36 -7.90
C GLY A 144 -9.90 -10.35 -6.92
N THR A 145 -9.11 -9.80 -6.01
CA THR A 145 -9.55 -8.75 -5.07
C THR A 145 -9.95 -7.48 -5.82
N ALA A 146 -9.12 -7.04 -6.77
CA ALA A 146 -9.43 -5.87 -7.59
C ALA A 146 -10.72 -6.06 -8.41
N GLY A 147 -10.92 -7.25 -9.00
CA GLY A 147 -12.13 -7.59 -9.73
C GLY A 147 -13.38 -7.56 -8.86
N SER A 148 -13.34 -8.16 -7.68
CA SER A 148 -14.47 -8.13 -6.75
C SER A 148 -14.81 -6.70 -6.29
N TRP A 149 -13.81 -5.89 -6.02
CA TRP A 149 -14.00 -4.47 -5.68
C TRP A 149 -14.58 -3.66 -6.82
N MET A 150 -14.15 -3.90 -8.05
CA MET A 150 -14.75 -3.28 -9.25
C MET A 150 -16.22 -3.65 -9.41
N MET A 151 -16.64 -4.83 -8.98
CA MET A 151 -18.02 -5.29 -9.15
C MET A 151 -18.94 -4.80 -8.03
N THR A 152 -18.46 -4.79 -6.79
CA THR A 152 -19.31 -4.63 -5.60
C THR A 152 -18.88 -3.50 -4.67
N ASN A 153 -17.75 -2.83 -4.94
CA ASN A 153 -17.15 -1.84 -4.05
C ASN A 153 -16.98 -2.35 -2.60
N GLY A 154 -16.60 -3.63 -2.47
CA GLY A 154 -16.45 -4.29 -1.16
C GLY A 154 -17.77 -4.67 -0.46
N GLY A 155 -18.91 -4.42 -1.08
CA GLY A 155 -20.24 -4.84 -0.61
C GLY A 155 -20.68 -6.18 -1.20
N SER A 156 -21.96 -6.51 -1.00
CA SER A 156 -22.60 -7.73 -1.55
C SER A 156 -23.39 -7.47 -2.84
N THR A 157 -23.64 -6.22 -3.19
CA THR A 157 -24.47 -5.87 -4.34
C THR A 157 -23.65 -5.48 -5.55
N TYR A 158 -23.96 -6.15 -6.66
CA TYR A 158 -23.32 -5.87 -7.95
C TYR A 158 -23.84 -4.55 -8.54
N ASN A 159 -22.92 -3.71 -9.04
CA ASN A 159 -23.27 -2.45 -9.68
C ASN A 159 -22.41 -2.20 -10.92
N LEU A 160 -23.04 -2.10 -12.09
CA LEU A 160 -22.38 -1.84 -13.36
C LEU A 160 -21.62 -0.49 -13.40
N TRP A 161 -22.07 0.50 -12.65
CA TRP A 161 -21.42 1.80 -12.58
C TRP A 161 -20.05 1.73 -11.92
N TYR A 162 -19.86 0.85 -10.92
CA TYR A 162 -18.53 0.62 -10.34
C TYR A 162 -17.58 0.02 -11.37
N ILE A 163 -18.05 -0.94 -12.18
CA ILE A 163 -17.23 -1.55 -13.24
C ILE A 163 -16.85 -0.50 -14.28
N PHE A 164 -17.79 0.32 -14.71
CA PHE A 164 -17.55 1.36 -15.71
C PHE A 164 -16.50 2.36 -15.22
N VAL A 165 -16.63 2.88 -13.99
CA VAL A 165 -15.66 3.79 -13.39
C VAL A 165 -14.32 3.10 -13.17
N GLY A 166 -14.32 1.86 -12.71
CA GLY A 166 -13.09 1.07 -12.50
C GLY A 166 -12.31 0.84 -13.80
N LEU A 167 -12.98 0.44 -14.88
CA LEU A 167 -12.36 0.27 -16.20
C LEU A 167 -11.84 1.61 -16.74
N PHE A 168 -12.62 2.68 -16.62
CA PHE A 168 -12.17 4.01 -17.02
C PHE A 168 -10.90 4.43 -16.27
N THR A 169 -10.90 4.26 -14.95
CA THR A 169 -9.74 4.55 -14.08
C THR A 169 -8.52 3.74 -14.52
N PHE A 170 -8.70 2.44 -14.76
CA PHE A 170 -7.63 1.56 -15.22
C PHE A 170 -7.05 2.03 -16.57
N VAL A 171 -7.91 2.32 -17.55
CA VAL A 171 -7.48 2.83 -18.86
C VAL A 171 -6.74 4.17 -18.71
N ALA A 172 -7.22 5.07 -17.83
CA ALA A 172 -6.56 6.35 -17.57
C ALA A 172 -5.15 6.16 -16.99
N ILE A 173 -4.97 5.22 -16.05
CA ILE A 173 -3.65 4.86 -15.49
C ILE A 173 -2.73 4.34 -16.59
N VAL A 174 -3.20 3.39 -17.40
CA VAL A 174 -2.41 2.81 -18.50
C VAL A 174 -2.00 3.88 -19.51
N LEU A 175 -2.92 4.75 -19.91
CA LEU A 175 -2.62 5.84 -20.84
C LEU A 175 -1.61 6.83 -20.26
N ALA A 176 -1.77 7.21 -18.99
CA ALA A 176 -0.82 8.10 -18.31
C ALA A 176 0.58 7.45 -18.21
N SER A 177 0.65 6.16 -17.91
CA SER A 177 1.90 5.42 -17.78
C SER A 177 2.62 5.25 -19.13
N VAL A 178 1.88 4.88 -20.19
CA VAL A 178 2.48 4.53 -21.50
C VAL A 178 2.69 5.76 -22.36
N LYS A 179 1.67 6.65 -22.49
CA LYS A 179 1.70 7.82 -23.36
C LYS A 179 2.03 9.12 -22.64
N GLY A 180 2.03 9.13 -21.29
CA GLY A 180 2.32 10.30 -20.50
C GLY A 180 3.72 10.86 -20.75
N LYS A 181 3.85 12.18 -20.75
CA LYS A 181 5.11 12.92 -20.91
C LYS A 181 5.41 13.71 -19.64
N GLY A 182 6.69 13.84 -19.28
CA GLY A 182 7.12 14.62 -18.11
C GLY A 182 6.49 14.12 -16.82
N MET A 183 5.83 15.00 -16.08
CA MET A 183 5.20 14.70 -14.78
C MET A 183 4.10 13.64 -14.85
N ALA A 184 3.31 13.61 -15.94
CA ALA A 184 2.22 12.65 -16.07
C ALA A 184 2.69 11.19 -16.04
N LYS A 185 3.87 10.90 -16.57
CA LYS A 185 4.48 9.57 -16.54
C LYS A 185 4.94 9.17 -15.13
N LEU A 186 5.23 10.14 -14.27
CA LEU A 186 5.72 9.90 -12.90
C LEU A 186 4.59 9.67 -11.89
N ILE A 187 3.38 10.17 -12.19
CA ILE A 187 2.22 10.09 -11.28
C ILE A 187 0.98 9.45 -11.92
N PRO A 188 1.11 8.32 -12.66
CA PRO A 188 -0.01 7.74 -13.41
C PRO A 188 -1.18 7.33 -12.51
N PHE A 189 -0.90 6.80 -11.31
CA PHE A 189 -1.94 6.39 -10.35
C PHE A 189 -2.80 7.56 -9.88
N ILE A 190 -2.20 8.74 -9.66
CA ILE A 190 -2.95 9.93 -9.23
C ILE A 190 -3.84 10.44 -10.34
N ILE A 191 -3.33 10.45 -11.57
CA ILE A 191 -4.13 10.83 -12.74
C ILE A 191 -5.31 9.88 -12.89
N GLY A 192 -5.08 8.57 -12.74
CA GLY A 192 -6.15 7.59 -12.79
C GLY A 192 -7.19 7.77 -11.68
N ILE A 193 -6.75 7.83 -10.43
CA ILE A 193 -7.64 8.02 -9.27
C ILE A 193 -8.41 9.34 -9.39
N GLY A 194 -7.72 10.43 -9.73
CA GLY A 194 -8.34 11.74 -9.90
C GLY A 194 -9.39 11.75 -11.01
N SER A 195 -9.06 11.21 -12.20
CA SER A 195 -10.00 11.14 -13.32
C SER A 195 -11.18 10.20 -13.04
N GLY A 196 -10.94 9.07 -12.37
CA GLY A 196 -11.97 8.15 -11.93
C GLY A 196 -12.91 8.77 -10.89
N LEU A 197 -12.35 9.52 -9.93
CA LEU A 197 -13.15 10.24 -8.93
C LEU A 197 -14.03 11.33 -9.58
N VAL A 198 -13.48 12.11 -10.51
CA VAL A 198 -14.24 13.12 -11.24
C VAL A 198 -15.39 12.46 -12.01
N LEU A 199 -15.12 11.37 -12.73
CA LEU A 199 -16.17 10.62 -13.43
C LEU A 199 -17.23 10.08 -12.46
N ALA A 200 -16.83 9.52 -11.34
CA ALA A 200 -17.73 9.00 -10.32
C ALA A 200 -18.61 10.10 -9.70
N MET A 201 -18.04 11.30 -9.47
CA MET A 201 -18.81 12.46 -9.02
C MET A 201 -19.85 12.93 -10.05
N ILE A 202 -19.48 12.97 -11.34
CA ILE A 202 -20.39 13.32 -12.43
C ILE A 202 -21.55 12.31 -12.48
N ILE A 203 -21.26 11.01 -12.49
CA ILE A 203 -22.27 9.95 -12.52
C ILE A 203 -23.20 10.07 -11.29
N THR A 204 -22.63 10.27 -10.12
CA THR A 204 -23.41 10.44 -8.88
C THR A 204 -24.31 11.68 -8.94
N GLY A 205 -23.81 12.79 -9.50
CA GLY A 205 -24.61 13.99 -9.74
C GLY A 205 -25.84 13.72 -10.60
N PHE A 206 -25.68 13.00 -11.70
CA PHE A 206 -26.81 12.54 -12.53
C PHE A 206 -27.76 11.60 -11.75
N GLY A 207 -27.23 10.77 -10.84
CA GLY A 207 -28.03 9.90 -9.98
C GLY A 207 -28.95 10.62 -9.00
N TYR A 208 -28.72 11.90 -8.72
CA TYR A 208 -29.59 12.72 -7.86
C TYR A 208 -30.68 13.48 -8.62
N ILE A 209 -30.66 13.45 -9.96
CA ILE A 209 -31.68 14.18 -10.77
C ILE A 209 -33.05 13.50 -10.66
N ASN A 210 -33.08 12.16 -10.56
CA ASN A 210 -34.33 11.41 -10.50
C ASN A 210 -34.22 10.23 -9.50
N ASP A 211 -35.33 9.84 -8.88
CA ASP A 211 -35.39 8.74 -7.90
C ASP A 211 -35.70 7.35 -8.51
N SER A 212 -35.55 7.22 -9.84
CA SER A 212 -35.68 5.91 -10.49
C SER A 212 -34.65 4.91 -9.98
N ALA A 213 -34.95 3.61 -10.05
CA ALA A 213 -34.01 2.55 -9.65
C ALA A 213 -32.67 2.64 -10.39
N PHE A 214 -32.70 3.02 -11.67
CA PHE A 214 -31.50 3.23 -12.49
C PHE A 214 -30.65 4.39 -11.95
N CYS A 215 -31.24 5.54 -11.64
CA CYS A 215 -30.54 6.70 -11.09
C CYS A 215 -30.02 6.44 -9.67
N LYS A 216 -30.74 5.66 -8.85
CA LYS A 216 -30.21 5.24 -7.54
C LYS A 216 -28.96 4.41 -7.65
N GLY A 217 -28.84 3.55 -8.66
CA GLY A 217 -27.60 2.79 -8.96
C GLY A 217 -26.42 3.67 -9.36
N MET A 218 -26.66 4.89 -9.87
CA MET A 218 -25.61 5.85 -10.23
C MET A 218 -25.04 6.60 -9.02
N ARG A 219 -25.67 6.55 -7.85
CA ARG A 219 -25.18 7.17 -6.60
C ARG A 219 -24.04 6.33 -6.00
N ILE A 220 -22.87 6.37 -6.62
CA ILE A 220 -21.72 5.55 -6.27
C ILE A 220 -20.74 6.24 -5.32
N VAL A 221 -20.81 7.56 -5.18
CA VAL A 221 -19.99 8.34 -4.25
C VAL A 221 -20.84 8.78 -3.08
N ASP A 222 -20.46 8.38 -1.86
CA ASP A 222 -21.05 8.89 -0.63
C ASP A 222 -20.22 10.07 -0.11
N PHE A 223 -20.83 11.25 -0.10
CA PHE A 223 -20.20 12.47 0.42
C PHE A 223 -20.42 12.65 1.93
N THR A 224 -21.25 11.82 2.57
CA THR A 224 -21.60 11.95 3.98
C THR A 224 -20.37 11.95 4.90
N PRO A 225 -19.35 11.07 4.71
CA PRO A 225 -18.15 11.11 5.53
C PRO A 225 -17.40 12.44 5.43
N ILE A 226 -17.28 12.98 4.22
CA ILE A 226 -16.61 14.26 3.96
C ILE A 226 -17.39 15.40 4.64
N ILE A 227 -18.70 15.45 4.44
CA ILE A 227 -19.57 16.47 5.06
C ILE A 227 -19.48 16.40 6.58
N ASN A 228 -19.47 15.20 7.15
CA ASN A 228 -19.38 15.00 8.59
C ASN A 228 -18.01 15.40 9.16
N CYS A 229 -16.93 15.26 8.41
CA CYS A 229 -15.60 15.76 8.81
C CYS A 229 -15.59 17.29 8.94
N PHE A 230 -16.38 18.00 8.13
CA PHE A 230 -16.42 19.46 8.15
C PHE A 230 -17.49 20.04 9.09
N LYS A 231 -18.44 19.25 9.61
CA LYS A 231 -19.52 19.74 10.49
C LYS A 231 -19.07 20.23 11.85
N PRO A 232 -18.13 19.63 12.58
CA PRO A 232 -17.50 20.24 13.74
C PRO A 232 -16.07 20.65 13.42
N LEU A 233 -15.84 21.77 12.74
CA LEU A 233 -14.52 22.39 12.57
C LEU A 233 -13.96 22.84 13.92
N LYS A 234 -13.51 21.89 14.74
CA LYS A 234 -12.68 22.16 15.90
C LYS A 234 -11.23 21.95 15.51
N PHE A 235 -10.33 22.80 15.97
CA PHE A 235 -8.89 22.66 15.73
C PHE A 235 -8.37 21.26 16.12
N THR A 236 -8.96 20.67 17.17
CA THR A 236 -8.69 19.29 17.62
C THR A 236 -9.08 18.21 16.62
N SER A 237 -9.99 18.50 15.66
CA SER A 237 -10.37 17.53 14.62
C SER A 237 -9.30 17.32 13.56
N PHE A 238 -8.32 18.22 13.47
CA PHE A 238 -7.18 18.12 12.57
C PHE A 238 -6.00 17.36 13.20
N PHE A 239 -6.01 17.15 14.51
CA PHE A 239 -4.93 16.52 15.25
C PHE A 239 -5.49 15.34 16.04
N ASP A 240 -5.65 14.19 15.39
CA ASP A 240 -5.90 12.91 16.07
C ASP A 240 -4.65 12.06 16.04
N LEU A 241 -4.40 11.34 17.13
CA LEU A 241 -3.25 10.43 17.22
C LEU A 241 -3.55 9.14 16.46
N PRO A 242 -2.63 8.68 15.58
CA PRO A 242 -2.82 7.42 14.88
C PRO A 242 -3.06 6.26 15.84
N LYS A 243 -3.99 5.39 15.50
CA LYS A 243 -4.29 4.18 16.28
C LYS A 243 -3.29 3.09 15.93
N PHE A 244 -2.11 3.13 16.56
CA PHE A 244 -1.05 2.16 16.32
C PHE A 244 -1.46 0.74 16.68
N SER A 245 -1.17 -0.23 15.81
CA SER A 245 -1.51 -1.65 16.01
C SER A 245 -0.92 -2.22 17.28
N PHE A 246 0.28 -1.78 17.72
CA PHE A 246 0.88 -2.24 18.98
C PHE A 246 0.11 -1.75 20.22
N LEU A 247 -0.46 -0.53 20.18
CA LEU A 247 -1.32 -0.04 21.26
C LEU A 247 -2.66 -0.79 21.29
N GLN A 248 -3.20 -1.15 20.12
CA GLN A 248 -4.39 -2.00 20.04
C GLN A 248 -4.09 -3.42 20.53
N ALA A 249 -2.93 -3.98 20.20
CA ALA A 249 -2.49 -5.28 20.71
C ALA A 249 -2.45 -5.33 22.24
N ILE A 250 -1.93 -4.29 22.89
CA ILE A 250 -1.89 -4.19 24.36
C ILE A 250 -3.31 -4.09 24.94
N LYS A 251 -4.20 -3.30 24.31
CA LYS A 251 -5.59 -3.12 24.79
C LYS A 251 -6.43 -4.38 24.62
N THR A 252 -6.19 -5.18 23.59
CA THR A 252 -6.92 -6.41 23.28
C THR A 252 -6.20 -7.67 23.78
N ASN A 253 -5.19 -7.50 24.65
CA ASN A 253 -4.44 -8.62 25.21
C ASN A 253 -5.39 -9.56 25.97
N GLY A 254 -5.29 -10.87 25.65
CA GLY A 254 -6.18 -11.90 26.21
C GLY A 254 -7.44 -12.21 25.40
N GLN A 255 -7.78 -11.44 24.35
CA GLN A 255 -8.86 -11.79 23.43
C GLN A 255 -8.45 -12.79 22.34
N TYR A 256 -7.15 -12.97 22.14
CA TYR A 256 -6.57 -13.80 21.07
C TYR A 256 -5.59 -14.81 21.66
N THR A 257 -5.62 -16.03 21.14
CA THR A 257 -4.73 -17.11 21.58
C THR A 257 -3.53 -17.21 20.65
N LEU A 258 -2.33 -17.02 21.22
CA LEU A 258 -1.05 -17.23 20.53
C LEU A 258 -0.34 -18.39 21.24
N ASP A 259 -0.58 -19.60 20.75
CA ASP A 259 0.14 -20.79 21.15
C ASP A 259 1.37 -21.05 20.25
N GLY A 260 2.15 -22.08 20.56
CA GLY A 260 3.33 -22.44 19.76
C GLY A 260 3.00 -22.79 18.30
N ALA A 261 1.82 -23.35 18.04
CA ALA A 261 1.36 -23.67 16.69
C ALA A 261 1.02 -22.40 15.91
N ALA A 262 0.38 -21.42 16.55
CA ALA A 262 0.11 -20.11 15.95
C ALA A 262 1.40 -19.38 15.55
N ILE A 263 2.42 -19.40 16.40
CA ILE A 263 3.74 -18.82 16.12
C ILE A 263 4.40 -19.52 14.93
N GLY A 264 4.34 -20.85 14.89
CA GLY A 264 4.84 -21.65 13.76
C GLY A 264 4.14 -21.31 12.44
N ASN A 265 2.81 -21.20 12.45
CA ASN A 265 2.02 -20.82 11.29
C ASN A 265 2.35 -19.39 10.81
N LEU A 266 2.52 -18.44 11.72
CA LEU A 266 2.95 -17.08 11.36
C LEU A 266 4.34 -17.08 10.72
N ALA A 267 5.28 -17.86 11.24
CA ALA A 267 6.60 -17.99 10.62
C ALA A 267 6.49 -18.57 9.19
N LEU A 268 5.69 -19.63 8.99
CA LEU A 268 5.46 -20.21 7.67
C LEU A 268 4.80 -19.24 6.69
N LEU A 269 3.94 -18.34 7.16
CA LEU A 269 3.30 -17.33 6.31
C LEU A 269 4.25 -16.20 5.93
N PHE A 270 5.04 -15.68 6.86
CA PHE A 270 5.80 -14.44 6.63
C PHE A 270 7.24 -14.67 6.15
N VAL A 271 7.90 -15.75 6.57
CA VAL A 271 9.32 -16.02 6.21
C VAL A 271 9.52 -16.20 4.70
N PRO A 272 8.72 -17.02 3.98
CA PRO A 272 8.91 -17.16 2.54
C PRO A 272 8.67 -15.86 1.78
N ILE A 273 7.67 -15.08 2.20
CA ILE A 273 7.32 -13.81 1.58
C ILE A 273 8.45 -12.79 1.77
N ALA A 274 9.10 -12.78 2.94
CA ALA A 274 10.24 -11.89 3.19
C ALA A 274 11.43 -12.16 2.24
N VAL A 275 11.64 -13.42 1.86
CA VAL A 275 12.68 -13.79 0.87
C VAL A 275 12.31 -13.28 -0.53
N VAL A 276 11.03 -13.38 -0.90
CA VAL A 276 10.51 -12.87 -2.17
C VAL A 276 10.63 -11.34 -2.24
N GLU A 277 10.26 -10.65 -1.18
CA GLU A 277 10.36 -9.20 -1.06
C GLU A 277 11.82 -8.72 -1.14
N LEU A 278 12.75 -9.46 -0.54
CA LEU A 278 14.17 -9.17 -0.68
C LEU A 278 14.63 -9.23 -2.15
N ALA A 279 14.13 -10.22 -2.90
CA ALA A 279 14.44 -10.32 -4.33
C ALA A 279 13.96 -9.08 -5.11
N GLN A 280 12.76 -8.59 -4.80
CA GLN A 280 12.21 -7.37 -5.38
C GLN A 280 13.07 -6.16 -5.03
N HIS A 281 13.42 -5.97 -3.75
CA HIS A 281 14.26 -4.85 -3.32
C HIS A 281 15.62 -4.82 -4.00
N ILE A 282 16.25 -5.99 -4.21
CA ILE A 282 17.53 -6.06 -4.94
C ILE A 282 17.35 -5.62 -6.39
N SER A 283 16.28 -6.06 -7.06
CA SER A 283 15.97 -5.64 -8.43
C SER A 283 15.75 -4.14 -8.56
N ASP A 284 15.01 -3.56 -7.59
CA ASP A 284 14.71 -2.13 -7.60
C ASP A 284 15.95 -1.25 -7.38
N HIS A 285 16.98 -1.79 -6.70
CA HIS A 285 18.25 -1.10 -6.50
C HIS A 285 19.24 -1.24 -7.68
N GLU A 286 19.08 -2.25 -8.53
CA GLU A 286 19.97 -2.48 -9.70
C GLU A 286 19.49 -1.72 -10.95
N ASN A 287 18.24 -1.23 -10.98
CA ASN A 287 17.64 -0.45 -12.07
C ASN A 287 17.63 1.05 -11.77
#